data_0dcffb0fbb02cb2383d60398a3a28410
#
_entry.id   0dcffb0fbb02cb2383d60398a3a28410
#
_cell.length_a   1.000
_cell.length_b   1.000
_cell.length_c   1.000
_cell.angle_alpha   90.00
_cell.angle_beta   90.00
_cell.angle_gamma   90.00
#
_symmetry.space_group_name_H-M   'P 1'
#
loop_
_entity.id
_entity.type
_entity.pdbx_description
1 polymer ?
#
loop_
_entity_poly.entity_id
_entity_poly.type
_entity_poly.pdbx_seq_one_letter_code
_entity_poly.pdbx_strand_id
1 'polypeptide(L)'
;MNPSSLISRARLGVILSFLTHGFISSSFFARIPDYKARLELSNSVLGLCLLASSAGVLAALGPVGRLAAQRGSSAVLTKSSYLLVFVAPFVGISFNAISFAVILFLFGVAIAAQDVSMNTHGVTLEQKSGARFMGRFHAFWSVGALLGAITGGVFAQLEVSEFIHALIVSAAVLALVISNNRRYLPGDEDKHIYEESVKRKKTPRLIYIMGLLGLAGSIGEGSAADWGGVLARETFGASQFVGTLPYIAYSFTMVVGRFYGDQLATRFGARRILKVGGLLGGAGLAGGLIVGGTTGVIVGWFLFGLALSTVIPLLFSAAGSMANKRFAGSISPAEAVAMISGISYFGFIVGPPLMGFLADAITLRWAMLVPAVLAIIISASSRIFTHE
;
A
#
# COMPACT_ATOMS: atom_id res chain seq x y z
N MET A 1 17.61 26.04 17.55
CA MET A 1 16.17 26.07 17.15
C MET A 1 15.31 25.72 18.34
N ASN A 2 14.12 26.31 18.48
CA ASN A 2 13.16 25.93 19.49
C ASN A 2 12.71 24.47 19.22
N PRO A 3 12.70 23.54 20.21
CA PRO A 3 12.31 22.13 20.03
C PRO A 3 10.95 21.96 19.35
N SER A 4 9.96 22.80 19.67
CA SER A 4 8.63 22.75 19.06
C SER A 4 8.63 23.09 17.56
N SER A 5 9.49 24.01 17.13
CA SER A 5 9.65 24.37 15.70
C SER A 5 10.35 23.27 14.90
N LEU A 6 11.30 22.57 15.50
CA LEU A 6 11.99 21.44 14.88
C LEU A 6 11.01 20.29 14.63
N ILE A 7 10.20 19.90 15.64
CA ILE A 7 9.19 18.83 15.52
C ILE A 7 8.14 19.19 14.47
N SER A 8 7.63 20.43 14.47
CA SER A 8 6.64 20.87 13.48
C SER A 8 7.20 20.79 12.05
N ARG A 9 8.45 21.22 11.86
CA ARG A 9 9.14 21.16 10.57
C ARG A 9 9.38 19.70 10.12
N ALA A 10 9.84 18.83 11.01
CA ALA A 10 10.07 17.43 10.72
C ALA A 10 8.76 16.70 10.39
N ARG A 11 7.66 17.03 11.10
CA ARG A 11 6.33 16.49 10.79
C ARG A 11 5.88 16.83 9.37
N LEU A 12 6.06 18.06 8.92
CA LEU A 12 5.78 18.44 7.54
C LEU A 12 6.66 17.66 6.56
N GLY A 13 7.94 17.48 6.90
CA GLY A 13 8.88 16.68 6.12
C GLY A 13 8.39 15.25 5.89
N VAL A 14 7.96 14.58 6.94
CA VAL A 14 7.43 13.22 6.87
C VAL A 14 6.11 13.18 6.09
N ILE A 15 5.18 14.12 6.32
CA ILE A 15 3.93 14.24 5.55
C ILE A 15 4.22 14.30 4.05
N LEU A 16 5.14 15.17 3.63
CA LEU A 16 5.51 15.31 2.21
C LEU A 16 6.13 14.03 1.65
N SER A 17 6.91 13.28 2.45
CA SER A 17 7.47 12.01 2.02
C SER A 17 6.39 10.96 1.79
N PHE A 18 5.42 10.82 2.68
CA PHE A 18 4.29 9.91 2.51
C PHE A 18 3.43 10.30 1.29
N LEU A 19 3.14 11.58 1.12
CA LEU A 19 2.37 12.08 -0.02
C LEU A 19 3.07 11.80 -1.36
N THR A 20 4.36 12.11 -1.46
CA THR A 20 5.12 11.91 -2.71
C THR A 20 5.34 10.45 -3.03
N HIS A 21 5.53 9.59 -2.02
CA HIS A 21 5.59 8.15 -2.18
C HIS A 21 4.28 7.59 -2.76
N GLY A 22 3.14 7.93 -2.16
CA GLY A 22 1.83 7.52 -2.67
C GLY A 22 1.56 8.04 -4.08
N PHE A 23 1.96 9.28 -4.37
CA PHE A 23 1.78 9.92 -5.68
C PHE A 23 2.55 9.19 -6.79
N ILE A 24 3.84 8.92 -6.61
CA ILE A 24 4.66 8.19 -7.61
C ILE A 24 4.14 6.76 -7.78
N SER A 25 3.88 6.04 -6.68
CA SER A 25 3.44 4.65 -6.75
C SER A 25 2.11 4.51 -7.51
N SER A 26 1.14 5.36 -7.20
CA SER A 26 -0.18 5.27 -7.83
C SER A 26 -0.23 5.86 -9.23
N SER A 27 0.67 6.78 -9.56
CA SER A 27 0.90 7.19 -10.97
C SER A 27 1.32 6.00 -11.84
N PHE A 28 2.15 5.11 -11.32
CA PHE A 28 2.50 3.86 -11.99
C PHE A 28 1.31 2.90 -12.07
N PHE A 29 0.60 2.64 -10.96
CA PHE A 29 -0.52 1.69 -10.94
C PHE A 29 -1.62 2.08 -11.92
N ALA A 30 -1.95 3.35 -12.03
CA ALA A 30 -2.95 3.84 -12.97
C ALA A 30 -2.59 3.60 -14.45
N ARG A 31 -1.30 3.38 -14.76
CA ARG A 31 -0.78 3.15 -16.10
C ARG A 31 -0.49 1.67 -16.41
N ILE A 32 -0.74 0.74 -15.48
CA ILE A 32 -0.54 -0.70 -15.71
C ILE A 32 -1.25 -1.20 -16.98
N PRO A 33 -2.50 -0.79 -17.29
CA PRO A 33 -3.16 -1.19 -18.54
C PRO A 33 -2.39 -0.73 -19.80
N ASP A 34 -1.74 0.44 -19.75
CA ASP A 34 -0.95 0.96 -20.87
C ASP A 34 0.34 0.14 -21.07
N TYR A 35 1.05 -0.18 -19.99
CA TYR A 35 2.22 -1.07 -20.04
C TYR A 35 1.85 -2.45 -20.59
N LYS A 36 0.73 -3.03 -20.11
CA LYS A 36 0.24 -4.33 -20.57
C LYS A 36 -0.04 -4.33 -22.08
N ALA A 37 -0.75 -3.30 -22.55
CA ALA A 37 -1.10 -3.15 -23.96
C ALA A 37 0.14 -2.92 -24.83
N ARG A 38 1.02 -1.98 -24.44
CA ARG A 38 2.23 -1.63 -25.20
C ARG A 38 3.24 -2.78 -25.32
N LEU A 39 3.37 -3.58 -24.26
CA LEU A 39 4.29 -4.72 -24.21
C LEU A 39 3.62 -6.05 -24.60
N GLU A 40 2.34 -6.03 -25.00
CA GLU A 40 1.55 -7.18 -25.41
C GLU A 40 1.58 -8.35 -24.40
N LEU A 41 1.47 -8.01 -23.09
CA LEU A 41 1.60 -9.01 -22.03
C LEU A 41 0.30 -9.78 -21.82
N SER A 42 0.39 -11.12 -21.68
CA SER A 42 -0.70 -11.90 -21.10
C SER A 42 -0.89 -11.55 -19.63
N ASN A 43 -2.02 -11.94 -19.03
CA ASN A 43 -2.26 -11.68 -17.62
C ASN A 43 -1.24 -12.39 -16.73
N SER A 44 -0.87 -13.64 -17.03
CA SER A 44 0.15 -14.39 -16.29
C SER A 44 1.51 -13.68 -16.35
N VAL A 45 1.92 -13.21 -17.54
CA VAL A 45 3.21 -12.52 -17.71
C VAL A 45 3.20 -11.16 -16.97
N LEU A 46 2.12 -10.40 -17.04
CA LEU A 46 1.97 -9.18 -16.25
C LEU A 46 2.09 -9.50 -14.74
N GLY A 47 1.37 -10.50 -14.26
CA GLY A 47 1.43 -10.93 -12.86
C GLY A 47 2.86 -11.30 -12.40
N LEU A 48 3.64 -11.96 -13.25
CA LEU A 48 5.06 -12.29 -13.00
C LEU A 48 5.95 -11.03 -13.01
N CYS A 49 5.69 -10.07 -13.89
CA CYS A 49 6.41 -8.80 -13.89
C CYS A 49 6.13 -8.01 -12.60
N LEU A 50 4.89 -7.96 -12.14
CA LEU A 50 4.52 -7.31 -10.89
C LEU A 50 5.09 -8.03 -9.66
N LEU A 51 5.20 -9.37 -9.71
CA LEU A 51 5.93 -10.15 -8.69
C LEU A 51 7.40 -9.71 -8.58
N ALA A 52 8.05 -9.34 -9.68
CA ALA A 52 9.43 -8.84 -9.64
C ALA A 52 9.54 -7.55 -8.81
N SER A 53 8.56 -6.64 -8.90
CA SER A 53 8.49 -5.46 -8.01
C SER A 53 8.42 -5.86 -6.54
N SER A 54 7.54 -6.80 -6.20
CA SER A 54 7.41 -7.33 -4.83
C SER A 54 8.69 -8.01 -4.34
N ALA A 55 9.40 -8.73 -5.21
CA ALA A 55 10.70 -9.31 -4.90
C ALA A 55 11.75 -8.22 -4.61
N GLY A 56 11.72 -7.11 -5.34
CA GLY A 56 12.56 -5.95 -5.07
C GLY A 56 12.28 -5.32 -3.71
N VAL A 57 11.00 -5.18 -3.35
CA VAL A 57 10.60 -4.72 -2.02
C VAL A 57 11.20 -5.62 -0.94
N LEU A 58 11.01 -6.94 -1.03
CA LEU A 58 11.54 -7.89 -0.06
C LEU A 58 13.06 -7.83 0.07
N ALA A 59 13.76 -7.75 -1.06
CA ALA A 59 15.23 -7.67 -1.09
C ALA A 59 15.75 -6.43 -0.36
N ALA A 60 14.99 -5.33 -0.37
CA ALA A 60 15.38 -4.07 0.24
C ALA A 60 15.06 -3.95 1.73
N LEU A 61 14.00 -4.61 2.25
CA LEU A 61 13.50 -4.42 3.61
C LEU A 61 14.60 -4.55 4.68
N GLY A 62 15.31 -5.67 4.70
CA GLY A 62 16.35 -5.94 5.70
C GLY A 62 17.58 -5.02 5.57
N PRO A 63 18.18 -4.90 4.38
CA PRO A 63 19.32 -4.00 4.16
C PRO A 63 19.02 -2.54 4.48
N VAL A 64 17.85 -2.03 4.05
CA VAL A 64 17.46 -0.63 4.31
C VAL A 64 17.20 -0.39 5.79
N GLY A 65 16.52 -1.33 6.47
CA GLY A 65 16.29 -1.23 7.91
C GLY A 65 17.61 -1.16 8.69
N ARG A 66 18.59 -2.01 8.36
CA ARG A 66 19.94 -1.96 8.96
C ARG A 66 20.65 -0.64 8.65
N LEU A 67 20.55 -0.16 7.40
CA LEU A 67 21.18 1.10 7.00
C LEU A 67 20.57 2.30 7.74
N ALA A 68 19.24 2.31 7.94
CA ALA A 68 18.54 3.34 8.71
C ALA A 68 18.96 3.33 10.18
N ALA A 69 19.11 2.15 10.80
CA ALA A 69 19.61 2.03 12.18
C ALA A 69 21.06 2.53 12.32
N GLN A 70 21.93 2.25 11.34
CA GLN A 70 23.35 2.61 11.41
C GLN A 70 23.63 4.09 11.07
N ARG A 71 22.94 4.63 10.05
CA ARG A 71 23.23 5.97 9.49
C ARG A 71 22.19 7.03 9.89
N GLY A 72 21.11 6.63 10.56
CA GLY A 72 19.95 7.44 10.86
C GLY A 72 18.92 7.42 9.72
N SER A 73 17.64 7.42 10.09
CA SER A 73 16.53 7.31 9.13
C SER A 73 16.48 8.52 8.18
N SER A 74 16.81 9.72 8.63
CA SER A 74 16.79 10.93 7.80
C SER A 74 17.74 10.87 6.61
N ALA A 75 18.95 10.34 6.82
CA ALA A 75 19.95 10.21 5.75
C ALA A 75 19.53 9.18 4.70
N VAL A 76 18.92 8.08 5.15
CA VAL A 76 18.42 7.03 4.26
C VAL A 76 17.17 7.52 3.51
N LEU A 77 16.24 8.19 4.21
CA LEU A 77 15.03 8.74 3.61
C LEU A 77 15.35 9.77 2.52
N THR A 78 16.32 10.64 2.75
CA THR A 78 16.77 11.58 1.73
C THR A 78 17.26 10.86 0.48
N LYS A 79 18.16 9.87 0.64
CA LYS A 79 18.74 9.14 -0.50
C LYS A 79 17.72 8.28 -1.23
N SER A 80 16.85 7.61 -0.51
CA SER A 80 15.79 6.77 -1.08
C SER A 80 14.74 7.59 -1.82
N SER A 81 14.44 8.80 -1.36
CA SER A 81 13.55 9.72 -2.09
C SER A 81 14.14 10.10 -3.45
N TYR A 82 15.44 10.41 -3.54
CA TYR A 82 16.11 10.63 -4.82
C TYR A 82 16.13 9.37 -5.68
N LEU A 83 16.40 8.20 -5.07
CA LEU A 83 16.43 6.93 -5.79
C LEU A 83 15.08 6.65 -6.45
N LEU A 84 13.96 6.82 -5.71
CA LEU A 84 12.63 6.59 -6.25
C LEU A 84 12.30 7.53 -7.41
N VAL A 85 12.59 8.83 -7.26
CA VAL A 85 12.38 9.82 -8.31
C VAL A 85 13.22 9.49 -9.55
N PHE A 86 14.44 9.00 -9.36
CA PHE A 86 15.33 8.63 -10.48
C PHE A 86 14.86 7.35 -11.18
N VAL A 87 14.45 6.33 -10.44
CA VAL A 87 14.10 5.02 -11.01
C VAL A 87 12.73 5.03 -11.70
N ALA A 88 11.75 5.78 -11.18
CA ALA A 88 10.37 5.75 -11.67
C ALA A 88 10.22 5.98 -13.19
N PRO A 89 10.89 6.94 -13.85
CA PRO A 89 10.76 7.13 -15.29
C PRO A 89 11.25 5.94 -16.12
N PHE A 90 12.23 5.18 -15.62
CA PHE A 90 12.79 4.05 -16.38
C PHE A 90 11.76 2.93 -16.61
N VAL A 91 10.72 2.82 -15.79
CA VAL A 91 9.62 1.87 -16.04
C VAL A 91 8.98 2.13 -17.41
N GLY A 92 8.87 3.42 -17.80
CA GLY A 92 8.28 3.83 -19.07
C GLY A 92 9.09 3.47 -20.33
N ILE A 93 10.40 3.19 -20.21
CA ILE A 93 11.25 2.82 -21.35
C ILE A 93 11.42 1.30 -21.52
N SER A 94 10.74 0.50 -20.72
CA SER A 94 10.72 -0.96 -20.90
C SER A 94 10.19 -1.33 -22.30
N PHE A 95 10.82 -2.30 -22.95
CA PHE A 95 10.54 -2.68 -24.35
C PHE A 95 10.12 -4.14 -24.52
N ASN A 96 10.16 -4.95 -23.47
CA ASN A 96 9.63 -6.31 -23.39
C ASN A 96 9.38 -6.72 -21.93
N ALA A 97 8.82 -7.91 -21.71
CA ALA A 97 8.50 -8.43 -20.40
C ALA A 97 9.72 -8.51 -19.46
N ILE A 98 10.89 -8.92 -19.99
CA ILE A 98 12.10 -9.08 -19.17
C ILE A 98 12.63 -7.73 -18.70
N SER A 99 12.77 -6.76 -19.61
CA SER A 99 13.19 -5.39 -19.24
C SER A 99 12.20 -4.75 -18.27
N PHE A 100 10.90 -4.97 -18.45
CA PHE A 100 9.85 -4.51 -17.55
C PHE A 100 10.00 -5.11 -16.15
N ALA A 101 10.17 -6.43 -16.05
CA ALA A 101 10.37 -7.12 -14.77
C ALA A 101 11.64 -6.64 -14.04
N VAL A 102 12.77 -6.50 -14.76
CA VAL A 102 14.03 -6.02 -14.17
C VAL A 102 13.89 -4.60 -13.64
N ILE A 103 13.27 -3.70 -14.41
CA ILE A 103 13.07 -2.31 -13.98
C ILE A 103 12.06 -2.26 -12.83
N LEU A 104 11.00 -3.07 -12.85
CA LEU A 104 10.06 -3.18 -11.74
C LEU A 104 10.71 -3.70 -10.46
N PHE A 105 11.67 -4.63 -10.55
CA PHE A 105 12.46 -5.05 -9.39
C PHE A 105 13.21 -3.86 -8.77
N LEU A 106 13.89 -3.07 -9.58
CA LEU A 106 14.60 -1.87 -9.12
C LEU A 106 13.64 -0.81 -8.56
N PHE A 107 12.48 -0.64 -9.18
CA PHE A 107 11.42 0.23 -8.69
C PHE A 107 10.88 -0.23 -7.33
N GLY A 108 10.69 -1.54 -7.15
CA GLY A 108 10.32 -2.14 -5.86
C GLY A 108 11.37 -1.90 -4.77
N VAL A 109 12.66 -2.03 -5.11
CA VAL A 109 13.77 -1.67 -4.19
C VAL A 109 13.69 -0.20 -3.78
N ALA A 110 13.45 0.71 -4.73
CA ALA A 110 13.37 2.15 -4.46
C ALA A 110 12.14 2.51 -3.60
N ILE A 111 10.97 1.90 -3.91
CA ILE A 111 9.75 2.02 -3.10
C ILE A 111 10.01 1.60 -1.66
N ALA A 112 10.54 0.39 -1.45
CA ALA A 112 10.78 -0.13 -0.11
C ALA A 112 11.83 0.69 0.65
N ALA A 113 12.85 1.19 -0.03
CA ALA A 113 13.89 2.01 0.58
C ALA A 113 13.30 3.32 1.16
N GLN A 114 12.39 3.96 0.42
CA GLN A 114 11.70 5.14 0.93
C GLN A 114 10.66 4.78 2.00
N ASP A 115 9.88 3.71 1.80
CA ASP A 115 8.84 3.29 2.74
C ASP A 115 9.41 2.97 4.13
N VAL A 116 10.43 2.10 4.20
CA VAL A 116 11.08 1.74 5.46
C VAL A 116 11.65 2.97 6.15
N SER A 117 12.36 3.82 5.42
CA SER A 117 13.02 4.98 6.02
C SER A 117 12.05 6.06 6.48
N MET A 118 10.96 6.34 5.73
CA MET A 118 9.96 7.33 6.15
C MET A 118 9.13 6.85 7.34
N ASN A 119 8.80 5.55 7.41
CA ASN A 119 8.13 4.96 8.57
C ASN A 119 9.02 4.99 9.81
N THR A 120 10.29 4.60 9.68
CA THR A 120 11.27 4.70 10.79
C THR A 120 11.39 6.13 11.29
N HIS A 121 11.53 7.11 10.37
CA HIS A 121 11.62 8.52 10.73
C HIS A 121 10.34 9.03 11.41
N GLY A 122 9.17 8.58 10.95
CA GLY A 122 7.87 8.88 11.55
C GLY A 122 7.76 8.37 13.00
N VAL A 123 8.20 7.14 13.26
CA VAL A 123 8.23 6.55 14.61
C VAL A 123 9.17 7.34 15.53
N THR A 124 10.37 7.68 15.06
CA THR A 124 11.32 8.50 15.83
C THR A 124 10.71 9.86 16.20
N LEU A 125 9.99 10.47 15.26
CA LEU A 125 9.30 11.75 15.51
C LEU A 125 8.19 11.62 16.57
N GLU A 126 7.40 10.54 16.54
CA GLU A 126 6.40 10.25 17.58
C GLU A 126 7.03 10.09 18.96
N GLN A 127 8.11 9.30 19.05
CA GLN A 127 8.84 9.08 20.31
C GLN A 127 9.35 10.39 20.90
N LYS A 128 9.90 11.28 20.08
CA LYS A 128 10.43 12.59 20.54
C LYS A 128 9.36 13.59 20.91
N SER A 129 8.24 13.56 20.23
CA SER A 129 7.15 14.53 20.47
C SER A 129 6.18 14.08 21.57
N GLY A 130 6.14 12.80 21.91
CA GLY A 130 5.11 12.19 22.75
C GLY A 130 3.72 12.15 22.12
N ALA A 131 3.57 12.53 20.84
CA ALA A 131 2.31 12.60 20.12
C ALA A 131 2.24 11.54 19.00
N ARG A 132 1.04 11.09 18.65
CA ARG A 132 0.81 10.10 17.60
C ARG A 132 0.55 10.77 16.25
N PHE A 133 1.31 10.41 15.21
CA PHE A 133 1.20 10.99 13.87
C PHE A 133 1.07 9.95 12.75
N MET A 134 1.42 8.67 12.98
CA MET A 134 1.48 7.64 11.94
C MET A 134 0.18 7.52 11.15
N GLY A 135 -0.98 7.56 11.81
CA GLY A 135 -2.27 7.53 11.12
C GLY A 135 -2.43 8.67 10.12
N ARG A 136 -2.00 9.90 10.50
CA ARG A 136 -2.02 11.06 9.59
C ARG A 136 -1.02 10.92 8.44
N PHE A 137 0.15 10.36 8.68
CA PHE A 137 1.14 10.12 7.64
C PHE A 137 0.59 9.18 6.57
N HIS A 138 0.00 8.05 6.98
CA HIS A 138 -0.66 7.12 6.05
C HIS A 138 -1.89 7.71 5.37
N ALA A 139 -2.63 8.64 6.01
CA ALA A 139 -3.70 9.38 5.35
C ALA A 139 -3.16 10.25 4.21
N PHE A 140 -2.02 10.94 4.41
CA PHE A 140 -1.38 11.72 3.35
C PHE A 140 -0.80 10.84 2.24
N TRP A 141 -0.32 9.63 2.58
CA TRP A 141 0.00 8.62 1.56
C TRP A 141 -1.21 8.33 0.67
N SER A 142 -2.38 8.11 1.28
CA SER A 142 -3.62 7.83 0.54
C SER A 142 -4.06 9.02 -0.32
N VAL A 143 -3.88 10.26 0.17
CA VAL A 143 -4.11 11.48 -0.64
C VAL A 143 -3.16 11.51 -1.84
N GLY A 144 -1.87 11.23 -1.63
CA GLY A 144 -0.90 11.11 -2.70
C GLY A 144 -1.29 10.04 -3.72
N ALA A 145 -1.72 8.87 -3.23
CA ALA A 145 -2.19 7.78 -4.08
C ALA A 145 -3.40 8.18 -4.94
N LEU A 146 -4.38 8.84 -4.35
CA LEU A 146 -5.54 9.36 -5.09
C LEU A 146 -5.12 10.35 -6.18
N LEU A 147 -4.24 11.30 -5.84
CA LEU A 147 -3.73 12.27 -6.81
C LEU A 147 -2.92 11.58 -7.93
N GLY A 148 -2.11 10.57 -7.59
CA GLY A 148 -1.36 9.77 -8.57
C GLY A 148 -2.28 9.01 -9.51
N ALA A 149 -3.34 8.40 -8.99
CA ALA A 149 -4.32 7.70 -9.81
C ALA A 149 -5.05 8.64 -10.78
N ILE A 150 -5.47 9.82 -10.30
CA ILE A 150 -6.12 10.83 -11.16
C ILE A 150 -5.17 11.33 -12.25
N THR A 151 -3.95 11.71 -11.88
CA THR A 151 -2.97 12.20 -12.88
C THR A 151 -2.62 11.12 -13.89
N GLY A 152 -2.42 9.86 -13.45
CA GLY A 152 -2.18 8.73 -14.34
C GLY A 152 -3.29 8.55 -15.37
N GLY A 153 -4.57 8.63 -14.94
CA GLY A 153 -5.72 8.56 -15.82
C GLY A 153 -5.80 9.73 -16.80
N VAL A 154 -5.53 10.96 -16.34
CA VAL A 154 -5.51 12.15 -17.22
C VAL A 154 -4.41 12.02 -18.28
N PHE A 155 -3.20 11.65 -17.90
CA PHE A 155 -2.09 11.48 -18.85
C PHE A 155 -2.33 10.32 -19.81
N ALA A 156 -3.01 9.25 -19.37
CA ALA A 156 -3.45 8.17 -20.25
C ALA A 156 -4.44 8.68 -21.31
N GLN A 157 -5.45 9.45 -20.88
CA GLN A 157 -6.47 10.01 -21.79
C GLN A 157 -5.88 11.01 -22.79
N LEU A 158 -4.84 11.73 -22.41
CA LEU A 158 -4.11 12.65 -23.29
C LEU A 158 -3.08 11.93 -24.18
N GLU A 159 -3.05 10.60 -24.14
CA GLU A 159 -2.14 9.74 -24.93
C GLU A 159 -0.65 10.08 -24.70
N VAL A 160 -0.33 10.68 -23.54
CA VAL A 160 1.06 10.94 -23.14
C VAL A 160 1.73 9.61 -22.80
N SER A 161 2.91 9.35 -23.38
CA SER A 161 3.65 8.11 -23.12
C SER A 161 3.94 7.94 -21.62
N GLU A 162 4.05 6.69 -21.17
CA GLU A 162 4.30 6.36 -19.75
C GLU A 162 5.63 6.94 -19.28
N PHE A 163 6.63 7.01 -20.16
CA PHE A 163 7.92 7.61 -19.85
C PHE A 163 7.80 9.12 -19.59
N ILE A 164 7.16 9.86 -20.49
CA ILE A 164 6.97 11.32 -20.33
C ILE A 164 6.11 11.64 -19.11
N HIS A 165 5.04 10.87 -18.89
CA HIS A 165 4.22 11.01 -17.69
C HIS A 165 5.07 10.82 -16.42
N ALA A 166 5.82 9.70 -16.33
CA ALA A 166 6.65 9.41 -15.17
C ALA A 166 7.78 10.45 -14.98
N LEU A 167 8.33 10.97 -16.07
CA LEU A 167 9.35 12.04 -16.03
C LEU A 167 8.77 13.35 -15.47
N ILE A 168 7.57 13.75 -15.90
CA ILE A 168 6.89 14.95 -15.38
C ILE A 168 6.58 14.80 -13.89
N VAL A 169 6.02 13.64 -13.49
CA VAL A 169 5.73 13.34 -12.08
C VAL A 169 7.01 13.35 -11.27
N SER A 170 8.08 12.71 -11.76
CA SER A 170 9.38 12.68 -11.08
C SER A 170 10.00 14.07 -10.96
N ALA A 171 9.90 14.92 -11.97
CA ALA A 171 10.39 16.28 -11.92
C ALA A 171 9.62 17.14 -10.87
N ALA A 172 8.30 17.01 -10.83
CA ALA A 172 7.48 17.70 -9.83
C ALA A 172 7.82 17.22 -8.40
N VAL A 173 7.95 15.90 -8.21
CA VAL A 173 8.33 15.32 -6.91
C VAL A 173 9.77 15.68 -6.54
N LEU A 174 10.70 15.74 -7.49
CA LEU A 174 12.08 16.15 -7.25
C LEU A 174 12.16 17.56 -6.62
N ALA A 175 11.37 18.50 -7.12
CA ALA A 175 11.31 19.84 -6.54
C ALA A 175 10.86 19.81 -5.06
N LEU A 176 9.86 18.96 -4.74
CA LEU A 176 9.42 18.75 -3.36
C LEU A 176 10.51 18.05 -2.52
N VAL A 177 11.18 17.03 -3.03
CA VAL A 177 12.26 16.31 -2.34
C VAL A 177 13.40 17.26 -2.01
N ILE A 178 13.86 18.08 -2.96
CA ILE A 178 14.92 19.08 -2.74
C ILE A 178 14.53 20.07 -1.63
N SER A 179 13.32 20.59 -1.67
CA SER A 179 12.83 21.52 -0.65
C SER A 179 12.63 20.86 0.73
N ASN A 180 12.43 19.55 0.75
CA ASN A 180 12.09 18.78 1.94
C ASN A 180 13.31 18.26 2.72
N ASN A 181 14.45 18.06 2.10
CA ASN A 181 15.64 17.45 2.70
C ASN A 181 16.14 18.12 3.98
N ARG A 182 15.92 19.41 4.13
CA ARG A 182 16.31 20.17 5.33
C ARG A 182 15.26 20.13 6.45
N ARG A 183 14.16 19.42 6.26
CA ARG A 183 13.04 19.40 7.22
C ARG A 183 13.13 18.24 8.23
N TYR A 184 13.82 17.17 7.87
CA TYR A 184 13.95 15.99 8.73
C TYR A 184 14.68 16.27 10.04
N LEU A 185 14.51 15.39 11.02
CA LEU A 185 15.29 15.41 12.24
C LEU A 185 16.78 15.18 11.92
N PRO A 186 17.73 15.74 12.68
CA PRO A 186 19.16 15.45 12.51
C PRO A 186 19.44 13.94 12.62
N GLY A 187 20.36 13.45 11.77
CA GLY A 187 20.61 12.00 11.65
C GLY A 187 21.23 11.34 12.88
N ASP A 188 21.74 12.11 13.84
CA ASP A 188 22.32 11.56 15.08
C ASP A 188 21.25 11.22 16.13
N GLU A 189 20.01 11.63 15.91
CA GLU A 189 18.93 11.52 16.88
C GLU A 189 18.18 10.18 16.82
N ASP A 190 18.38 9.37 15.78
CA ASP A 190 17.67 8.10 15.59
C ASP A 190 18.58 6.90 15.25
N LYS A 191 19.88 7.03 15.48
CA LYS A 191 20.80 5.89 15.42
C LYS A 191 20.54 4.99 16.62
N HIS A 192 20.04 3.79 16.37
CA HIS A 192 19.88 2.76 17.36
C HIS A 192 20.96 1.70 17.20
N ILE A 193 21.54 1.26 18.33
CA ILE A 193 22.32 0.03 18.36
C ILE A 193 21.31 -1.10 18.12
N TYR A 194 21.53 -1.87 17.07
CA TYR A 194 20.69 -3.02 16.72
C TYR A 194 20.83 -4.04 17.88
N GLU A 195 19.87 -4.08 18.78
CA GLU A 195 19.79 -5.13 19.79
C GLU A 195 19.35 -6.43 19.09
N GLU A 196 20.22 -7.44 19.14
CA GLU A 196 19.91 -8.78 18.68
C GLU A 196 18.65 -9.31 19.41
N SER A 197 17.75 -9.86 18.62
CA SER A 197 16.44 -10.32 19.09
C SER A 197 16.53 -11.28 20.27
N VAL A 198 15.87 -10.92 21.34
CA VAL A 198 15.57 -11.78 22.50
C VAL A 198 14.97 -13.11 22.02
N LYS A 199 15.34 -14.23 22.64
CA LYS A 199 14.83 -15.59 22.35
C LYS A 199 13.31 -15.58 22.16
N ARG A 200 12.85 -15.90 20.95
CA ARG A 200 11.44 -15.92 20.58
C ARG A 200 10.69 -16.97 21.40
N LYS A 201 9.71 -16.55 22.19
CA LYS A 201 8.66 -17.43 22.71
C LYS A 201 7.71 -17.81 21.59
N LYS A 202 6.98 -18.93 21.71
CA LYS A 202 6.00 -19.35 20.68
C LYS A 202 4.92 -18.28 20.51
N THR A 203 4.80 -17.77 19.30
CA THR A 203 3.75 -16.80 18.94
C THR A 203 2.37 -17.44 19.05
N PRO A 204 1.39 -16.77 19.68
CA PRO A 204 0.02 -17.28 19.78
C PRO A 204 -0.62 -17.48 18.39
N ARG A 205 -1.33 -18.61 18.21
CA ARG A 205 -2.00 -18.97 16.93
C ARG A 205 -2.91 -17.86 16.41
N LEU A 206 -3.54 -17.11 17.30
CA LEU A 206 -4.45 -16.02 16.94
C LEU A 206 -3.74 -14.91 16.16
N ILE A 207 -2.47 -14.60 16.48
CA ILE A 207 -1.67 -13.59 15.73
C ILE A 207 -1.42 -14.04 14.28
N TYR A 208 -1.19 -15.35 14.05
CA TYR A 208 -1.09 -15.88 12.67
C TYR A 208 -2.41 -15.73 11.90
N ILE A 209 -3.56 -16.02 12.55
CA ILE A 209 -4.86 -15.87 11.91
C ILE A 209 -5.11 -14.40 11.55
N MET A 210 -4.77 -13.46 12.44
CA MET A 210 -4.86 -12.02 12.15
C MET A 210 -3.93 -11.62 10.99
N GLY A 211 -2.73 -12.19 10.93
CA GLY A 211 -1.82 -12.01 9.79
C GLY A 211 -2.42 -12.51 8.47
N LEU A 212 -3.09 -13.67 8.47
CA LEU A 212 -3.78 -14.19 7.29
C LEU A 212 -4.97 -13.32 6.85
N LEU A 213 -5.68 -12.68 7.78
CA LEU A 213 -6.71 -11.68 7.45
C LEU A 213 -6.07 -10.41 6.83
N GLY A 214 -4.91 -10.01 7.34
CA GLY A 214 -4.12 -8.93 6.74
C GLY A 214 -3.63 -9.29 5.33
N LEU A 215 -3.17 -10.52 5.11
CA LEU A 215 -2.80 -11.05 3.79
C LEU A 215 -3.99 -10.98 2.81
N ALA A 216 -5.17 -11.40 3.25
CA ALA A 216 -6.40 -11.30 2.47
C ALA A 216 -6.72 -9.84 2.08
N GLY A 217 -6.55 -8.89 3.02
CA GLY A 217 -6.68 -7.46 2.76
C GLY A 217 -5.66 -6.96 1.72
N SER A 218 -4.41 -7.37 1.84
CA SER A 218 -3.32 -6.96 0.92
C SER A 218 -3.49 -7.53 -0.50
N ILE A 219 -4.00 -8.77 -0.64
CA ILE A 219 -4.39 -9.30 -1.97
C ILE A 219 -5.48 -8.41 -2.58
N GLY A 220 -6.48 -8.01 -1.78
CA GLY A 220 -7.57 -7.13 -2.23
C GLY A 220 -7.07 -5.76 -2.68
N GLU A 221 -6.20 -5.13 -1.89
CA GLU A 221 -5.59 -3.82 -2.20
C GLU A 221 -4.75 -3.90 -3.47
N GLY A 222 -3.88 -4.91 -3.58
CA GLY A 222 -3.09 -5.16 -4.79
C GLY A 222 -3.97 -5.42 -6.01
N SER A 223 -5.07 -6.18 -5.86
CA SER A 223 -5.99 -6.44 -6.97
C SER A 223 -6.66 -5.17 -7.50
N ALA A 224 -7.00 -4.22 -6.62
CA ALA A 224 -7.55 -2.92 -7.03
C ALA A 224 -6.51 -2.10 -7.83
N ALA A 225 -5.26 -2.05 -7.35
CA ALA A 225 -4.19 -1.26 -7.94
C ALA A 225 -3.71 -1.85 -9.28
N ASP A 226 -3.49 -3.17 -9.31
CA ASP A 226 -2.84 -3.85 -10.43
C ASP A 226 -3.83 -4.22 -11.54
N TRP A 227 -5.05 -4.58 -11.18
CA TRP A 227 -5.99 -5.24 -12.09
C TRP A 227 -7.29 -4.47 -12.32
N GLY A 228 -7.65 -3.51 -11.44
CA GLY A 228 -8.90 -2.77 -11.58
C GLY A 228 -9.02 -2.03 -12.91
N GLY A 229 -7.94 -1.39 -13.33
CA GLY A 229 -7.87 -0.68 -14.61
C GLY A 229 -7.82 -1.63 -15.81
N VAL A 230 -7.07 -2.73 -15.72
CA VAL A 230 -6.98 -3.77 -16.75
C VAL A 230 -8.37 -4.36 -17.00
N LEU A 231 -9.10 -4.72 -15.92
CA LEU A 231 -10.47 -5.24 -16.01
C LEU A 231 -11.42 -4.28 -16.73
N ALA A 232 -11.39 -3.00 -16.35
CA ALA A 232 -12.28 -2.01 -16.93
C ALA A 232 -12.02 -1.81 -18.44
N ARG A 233 -10.76 -1.78 -18.84
CA ARG A 233 -10.38 -1.55 -20.25
C ARG A 233 -10.55 -2.79 -21.12
N GLU A 234 -10.01 -3.93 -20.70
CA GLU A 234 -9.99 -5.13 -21.54
C GLU A 234 -11.32 -5.90 -21.54
N THR A 235 -12.02 -5.93 -20.40
CA THR A 235 -13.26 -6.70 -20.29
C THR A 235 -14.49 -5.86 -20.64
N PHE A 236 -14.48 -4.57 -20.30
CA PHE A 236 -15.66 -3.69 -20.44
C PHE A 236 -15.47 -2.54 -21.43
N GLY A 237 -14.35 -2.49 -22.15
CA GLY A 237 -14.10 -1.51 -23.21
C GLY A 237 -14.03 -0.06 -22.75
N ALA A 238 -13.64 0.19 -21.48
CA ALA A 238 -13.52 1.53 -20.95
C ALA A 238 -12.40 2.33 -21.67
N SER A 239 -12.63 3.64 -21.89
CA SER A 239 -11.58 4.55 -22.38
C SER A 239 -10.44 4.67 -21.35
N GLN A 240 -9.33 5.31 -21.74
CA GLN A 240 -8.14 5.38 -20.90
C GLN A 240 -8.44 5.96 -19.50
N PHE A 241 -9.07 7.13 -19.43
CA PHE A 241 -9.41 7.75 -18.14
C PHE A 241 -10.48 6.94 -17.38
N VAL A 242 -11.54 6.54 -18.06
CA VAL A 242 -12.63 5.75 -17.45
C VAL A 242 -12.11 4.43 -16.92
N GLY A 243 -11.11 3.83 -17.57
CA GLY A 243 -10.42 2.63 -17.12
C GLY A 243 -9.68 2.82 -15.79
N THR A 244 -9.29 4.02 -15.41
CA THR A 244 -8.66 4.28 -14.09
C THR A 244 -9.66 4.52 -12.96
N LEU A 245 -10.94 4.78 -13.29
CA LEU A 245 -11.96 5.10 -12.29
C LEU A 245 -12.17 4.00 -11.22
N PRO A 246 -12.06 2.69 -11.49
CA PRO A 246 -12.11 1.67 -10.46
C PRO A 246 -11.06 1.89 -9.37
N TYR A 247 -9.82 2.15 -9.76
CA TYR A 247 -8.74 2.42 -8.80
C TYR A 247 -8.86 3.80 -8.13
N ILE A 248 -9.33 4.82 -8.84
CA ILE A 248 -9.64 6.14 -8.26
C ILE A 248 -10.74 6.01 -7.20
N ALA A 249 -11.83 5.30 -7.50
CA ALA A 249 -12.95 5.07 -6.59
C ALA A 249 -12.51 4.31 -5.33
N TYR A 250 -11.71 3.25 -5.51
CA TYR A 250 -11.08 2.51 -4.43
C TYR A 250 -10.20 3.44 -3.56
N SER A 251 -9.27 4.18 -4.17
CA SER A 251 -8.34 5.07 -3.48
C SER A 251 -9.07 6.19 -2.74
N PHE A 252 -10.12 6.75 -3.33
CA PHE A 252 -10.95 7.77 -2.69
C PHE A 252 -11.59 7.24 -1.40
N THR A 253 -12.21 6.05 -1.46
CA THR A 253 -12.85 5.46 -0.28
C THR A 253 -11.85 5.01 0.78
N MET A 254 -10.64 4.61 0.37
CA MET A 254 -9.52 4.38 1.30
C MET A 254 -9.14 5.65 2.06
N VAL A 255 -9.08 6.82 1.40
CA VAL A 255 -8.85 8.11 2.07
C VAL A 255 -9.95 8.37 3.09
N VAL A 256 -11.21 8.34 2.65
CA VAL A 256 -12.37 8.62 3.51
C VAL A 256 -12.39 7.66 4.72
N GLY A 257 -12.25 6.38 4.47
CA GLY A 257 -12.30 5.38 5.52
C GLY A 257 -11.14 5.46 6.52
N ARG A 258 -9.94 5.82 6.08
CA ARG A 258 -8.78 6.04 6.98
C ARG A 258 -8.94 7.29 7.85
N PHE A 259 -9.60 8.35 7.36
CA PHE A 259 -9.86 9.54 8.16
C PHE A 259 -10.95 9.33 9.22
N TYR A 260 -11.98 8.54 8.92
CA TYR A 260 -13.12 8.36 9.81
C TYR A 260 -13.15 6.99 10.51
N GLY A 261 -12.29 6.06 10.14
CA GLY A 261 -12.29 4.68 10.61
C GLY A 261 -12.17 4.54 12.13
N ASP A 262 -11.27 5.28 12.75
CA ASP A 262 -11.08 5.26 14.21
C ASP A 262 -12.33 5.75 14.96
N GLN A 263 -12.98 6.81 14.45
CA GLN A 263 -14.22 7.34 15.04
C GLN A 263 -15.36 6.32 14.92
N LEU A 264 -15.47 5.68 13.75
CA LEU A 264 -16.46 4.63 13.52
C LEU A 264 -16.20 3.42 14.39
N ALA A 265 -14.95 2.99 14.52
CA ALA A 265 -14.56 1.86 15.37
C ALA A 265 -14.84 2.15 16.86
N THR A 266 -14.56 3.37 17.32
CA THR A 266 -14.88 3.80 18.70
C THR A 266 -16.40 3.82 18.94
N ARG A 267 -17.20 4.23 17.95
CA ARG A 267 -18.66 4.35 18.10
C ARG A 267 -19.39 3.03 17.97
N PHE A 268 -18.98 2.16 17.04
CA PHE A 268 -19.71 0.94 16.67
C PHE A 268 -18.98 -0.36 17.04
N GLY A 269 -17.73 -0.27 17.50
CA GLY A 269 -16.85 -1.39 17.81
C GLY A 269 -16.19 -2.00 16.58
N ALA A 270 -14.92 -2.41 16.71
CA ALA A 270 -14.10 -3.00 15.64
C ALA A 270 -14.77 -4.20 14.96
N ARG A 271 -15.35 -5.11 15.77
CA ARG A 271 -16.08 -6.29 15.27
C ARG A 271 -17.19 -5.95 14.28
N ARG A 272 -18.03 -4.96 14.62
CA ARG A 272 -19.17 -4.58 13.76
C ARG A 272 -18.70 -3.93 12.48
N ILE A 273 -17.67 -3.09 12.55
CA ILE A 273 -17.08 -2.44 11.37
C ILE A 273 -16.51 -3.49 10.41
N LEU A 274 -15.71 -4.44 10.91
CA LEU A 274 -15.14 -5.51 10.08
C LEU A 274 -16.22 -6.44 9.50
N LYS A 275 -17.22 -6.77 10.31
CA LYS A 275 -18.33 -7.64 9.85
C LYS A 275 -19.13 -6.98 8.72
N VAL A 276 -19.63 -5.78 8.96
CA VAL A 276 -20.48 -5.06 7.99
C VAL A 276 -19.65 -4.60 6.79
N GLY A 277 -18.47 -4.04 7.05
CA GLY A 277 -17.56 -3.57 5.99
C GLY A 277 -17.16 -4.71 5.05
N GLY A 278 -16.62 -5.82 5.60
CA GLY A 278 -16.19 -6.96 4.77
C GLY A 278 -17.36 -7.57 3.96
N LEU A 279 -18.57 -7.65 4.54
CA LEU A 279 -19.75 -8.13 3.81
C LEU A 279 -20.16 -7.15 2.69
N LEU A 280 -20.27 -5.87 2.99
CA LEU A 280 -20.65 -4.85 2.00
C LEU A 280 -19.59 -4.72 0.89
N GLY A 281 -18.31 -4.73 1.24
CA GLY A 281 -17.22 -4.66 0.25
C GLY A 281 -17.16 -5.90 -0.63
N GLY A 282 -17.22 -7.09 -0.03
CA GLY A 282 -17.19 -8.34 -0.78
C GLY A 282 -18.44 -8.54 -1.65
N ALA A 283 -19.65 -8.33 -1.10
CA ALA A 283 -20.90 -8.41 -1.85
C ALA A 283 -20.99 -7.28 -2.91
N GLY A 284 -20.51 -6.08 -2.59
CA GLY A 284 -20.48 -4.95 -3.50
C GLY A 284 -19.58 -5.20 -4.71
N LEU A 285 -18.35 -5.71 -4.48
CA LEU A 285 -17.45 -6.08 -5.57
C LEU A 285 -18.01 -7.24 -6.40
N ALA A 286 -18.47 -8.32 -5.75
CA ALA A 286 -19.09 -9.45 -6.44
C ALA A 286 -20.31 -9.01 -7.25
N GLY A 287 -21.20 -8.21 -6.68
CA GLY A 287 -22.38 -7.65 -7.36
C GLY A 287 -22.01 -6.79 -8.56
N GLY A 288 -21.01 -5.91 -8.42
CA GLY A 288 -20.48 -5.09 -9.52
C GLY A 288 -19.91 -5.93 -10.67
N LEU A 289 -19.20 -7.02 -10.33
CA LEU A 289 -18.70 -7.99 -11.31
C LEU A 289 -19.82 -8.75 -12.00
N ILE A 290 -20.87 -9.17 -11.26
CA ILE A 290 -22.02 -9.92 -11.81
C ILE A 290 -22.88 -9.03 -12.71
N VAL A 291 -23.18 -7.81 -12.28
CA VAL A 291 -23.90 -6.82 -13.11
C VAL A 291 -23.09 -6.49 -14.36
N GLY A 292 -21.77 -6.36 -14.20
CA GLY A 292 -20.88 -6.04 -15.31
C GLY A 292 -20.93 -4.58 -15.72
N GLY A 293 -20.24 -4.27 -16.82
CA GLY A 293 -20.07 -2.92 -17.31
C GLY A 293 -19.14 -2.08 -16.40
N THR A 294 -18.65 -0.98 -16.95
CA THR A 294 -17.70 -0.10 -16.28
C THR A 294 -18.26 0.47 -14.96
N THR A 295 -19.55 0.89 -14.99
CA THR A 295 -20.23 1.44 -13.80
C THR A 295 -20.32 0.42 -12.67
N GLY A 296 -20.71 -0.83 -12.98
CA GLY A 296 -20.79 -1.90 -11.98
C GLY A 296 -19.43 -2.14 -11.28
N VAL A 297 -18.35 -2.15 -12.07
CA VAL A 297 -16.99 -2.34 -11.56
C VAL A 297 -16.54 -1.15 -10.72
N ILE A 298 -16.81 0.08 -11.14
CA ILE A 298 -16.47 1.29 -10.36
C ILE A 298 -17.18 1.28 -9.00
N VAL A 299 -18.48 1.01 -8.99
CA VAL A 299 -19.27 0.92 -7.74
C VAL A 299 -18.78 -0.23 -6.85
N GLY A 300 -18.45 -1.38 -7.45
CA GLY A 300 -17.89 -2.52 -6.75
C GLY A 300 -16.59 -2.17 -6.02
N TRP A 301 -15.63 -1.55 -6.72
CA TRP A 301 -14.36 -1.12 -6.11
C TRP A 301 -14.51 0.02 -5.10
N PHE A 302 -15.48 0.92 -5.31
CA PHE A 302 -15.84 1.95 -4.32
C PHE A 302 -16.26 1.32 -2.99
N LEU A 303 -17.20 0.39 -3.01
CA LEU A 303 -17.68 -0.31 -1.81
C LEU A 303 -16.58 -1.18 -1.18
N PHE A 304 -15.77 -1.82 -2.01
CA PHE A 304 -14.66 -2.65 -1.56
C PHE A 304 -13.58 -1.83 -0.86
N GLY A 305 -13.18 -0.67 -1.41
CA GLY A 305 -12.21 0.21 -0.79
C GLY A 305 -12.68 0.77 0.56
N LEU A 306 -13.96 1.14 0.66
CA LEU A 306 -14.54 1.58 1.92
C LEU A 306 -14.43 0.48 3.00
N ALA A 307 -14.69 -0.77 2.64
CA ALA A 307 -14.57 -1.91 3.53
C ALA A 307 -13.12 -2.17 3.98
N LEU A 308 -12.17 -2.17 3.04
CA LEU A 308 -10.76 -2.48 3.33
C LEU A 308 -10.04 -1.38 4.10
N SER A 309 -10.49 -0.14 4.01
CA SER A 309 -9.84 1.02 4.62
C SER A 309 -9.57 0.87 6.12
N THR A 310 -10.39 0.10 6.82
CA THR A 310 -10.31 -0.10 8.28
C THR A 310 -9.68 -1.44 8.68
N VAL A 311 -9.50 -2.39 7.75
CA VAL A 311 -9.06 -3.76 8.08
C VAL A 311 -7.68 -3.77 8.75
N ILE A 312 -6.67 -3.23 8.08
CA ILE A 312 -5.29 -3.23 8.61
C ILE A 312 -5.15 -2.43 9.91
N PRO A 313 -5.67 -1.18 10.02
CA PRO A 313 -5.63 -0.44 11.28
C PRO A 313 -6.28 -1.19 12.46
N LEU A 314 -7.44 -1.80 12.23
CA LEU A 314 -8.13 -2.54 13.29
C LEU A 314 -7.41 -3.84 13.66
N LEU A 315 -6.79 -4.54 12.70
CA LEU A 315 -5.95 -5.71 13.00
C LEU A 315 -4.77 -5.33 13.90
N PHE A 316 -4.09 -4.23 13.61
CA PHE A 316 -2.94 -3.77 14.40
C PHE A 316 -3.36 -3.32 15.80
N SER A 317 -4.45 -2.57 15.93
CA SER A 317 -5.00 -2.15 17.21
C SER A 317 -5.38 -3.34 18.09
N ALA A 318 -6.12 -4.30 17.53
CA ALA A 318 -6.52 -5.51 18.21
C ALA A 318 -5.33 -6.38 18.63
N ALA A 319 -4.32 -6.53 17.76
CA ALA A 319 -3.12 -7.30 18.06
C ALA A 319 -2.33 -6.68 19.23
N GLY A 320 -2.16 -5.36 19.22
CA GLY A 320 -1.49 -4.65 20.32
C GLY A 320 -2.24 -4.79 21.64
N SER A 321 -3.57 -4.64 21.63
CA SER A 321 -4.42 -4.82 22.80
C SER A 321 -4.36 -6.27 23.35
N MET A 322 -4.47 -7.26 22.45
CA MET A 322 -4.41 -8.67 22.83
C MET A 322 -3.02 -9.06 23.36
N ALA A 323 -1.95 -8.54 22.79
CA ALA A 323 -0.58 -8.78 23.29
C ALA A 323 -0.44 -8.29 24.72
N ASN A 324 -0.99 -7.12 25.06
CA ASN A 324 -0.92 -6.57 26.42
C ASN A 324 -1.85 -7.28 27.42
N LYS A 325 -3.06 -7.64 27.01
CA LYS A 325 -4.08 -8.17 27.93
C LYS A 325 -4.10 -9.70 28.00
N ARG A 326 -4.16 -10.37 26.82
CA ARG A 326 -4.37 -11.83 26.74
C ARG A 326 -3.09 -12.62 26.63
N PHE A 327 -2.05 -12.06 26.02
CA PHE A 327 -0.78 -12.70 25.72
C PHE A 327 0.39 -12.04 26.44
N ALA A 328 0.11 -11.35 27.56
CA ALA A 328 1.12 -10.70 28.38
C ALA A 328 2.25 -11.66 28.73
N GLY A 329 3.49 -11.26 28.48
CA GLY A 329 4.69 -12.07 28.69
C GLY A 329 4.96 -13.16 27.63
N SER A 330 4.07 -13.35 26.63
CA SER A 330 4.28 -14.28 25.51
C SER A 330 4.79 -13.58 24.26
N ILE A 331 4.22 -12.42 23.95
CA ILE A 331 4.58 -11.59 22.80
C ILE A 331 4.38 -10.12 23.17
N SER A 332 5.26 -9.24 22.71
CA SER A 332 5.08 -7.80 22.87
C SER A 332 4.09 -7.25 21.80
N PRO A 333 3.44 -6.08 22.05
CA PRO A 333 2.59 -5.43 21.05
C PRO A 333 3.33 -5.16 19.73
N ALA A 334 4.58 -4.72 19.81
CA ALA A 334 5.40 -4.44 18.63
C ALA A 334 5.69 -5.71 17.81
N GLU A 335 6.04 -6.83 18.49
CA GLU A 335 6.25 -8.12 17.81
C GLU A 335 4.96 -8.65 17.17
N ALA A 336 3.81 -8.50 17.84
CA ALA A 336 2.52 -8.93 17.30
C ALA A 336 2.17 -8.14 16.01
N VAL A 337 2.32 -6.82 16.03
CA VAL A 337 2.10 -5.95 14.86
C VAL A 337 3.10 -6.27 13.74
N ALA A 338 4.40 -6.44 14.06
CA ALA A 338 5.41 -6.78 13.07
C ALA A 338 5.14 -8.12 12.39
N MET A 339 4.66 -9.12 13.14
CA MET A 339 4.30 -10.42 12.59
C MET A 339 3.09 -10.35 11.66
N ILE A 340 2.04 -9.62 12.06
CA ILE A 340 0.87 -9.41 11.21
C ILE A 340 1.27 -8.67 9.94
N SER A 341 2.07 -7.59 10.05
CA SER A 341 2.58 -6.86 8.90
C SER A 341 3.36 -7.76 7.95
N GLY A 342 4.30 -8.56 8.47
CA GLY A 342 5.09 -9.48 7.66
C GLY A 342 4.25 -10.48 6.87
N ILE A 343 3.23 -11.09 7.52
CA ILE A 343 2.32 -12.01 6.84
C ILE A 343 1.45 -11.26 5.82
N SER A 344 0.97 -10.06 6.16
CA SER A 344 0.15 -9.24 5.25
C SER A 344 0.90 -8.86 3.98
N TYR A 345 2.19 -8.53 4.07
CA TYR A 345 3.02 -8.22 2.90
C TYR A 345 3.11 -9.37 1.89
N PHE A 346 3.01 -10.63 2.33
CA PHE A 346 2.93 -11.76 1.43
C PHE A 346 1.73 -11.68 0.47
N GLY A 347 0.66 -10.97 0.84
CA GLY A 347 -0.48 -10.73 -0.04
C GLY A 347 -0.13 -9.93 -1.29
N PHE A 348 0.75 -8.93 -1.17
CA PHE A 348 1.27 -8.18 -2.33
C PHE A 348 2.24 -8.98 -3.20
N ILE A 349 2.85 -10.05 -2.66
CA ILE A 349 3.75 -10.93 -3.41
C ILE A 349 2.95 -11.96 -4.19
N VAL A 350 2.02 -12.64 -3.51
CA VAL A 350 1.25 -13.75 -4.08
C VAL A 350 0.10 -13.23 -4.94
N GLY A 351 -0.45 -12.07 -4.60
CA GLY A 351 -1.62 -11.47 -5.26
C GLY A 351 -1.45 -11.33 -6.78
N PRO A 352 -0.46 -10.57 -7.27
CA PRO A 352 -0.32 -10.31 -8.70
C PRO A 352 -0.21 -11.58 -9.57
N PRO A 353 0.69 -12.56 -9.28
CA PRO A 353 0.75 -13.77 -10.07
C PRO A 353 -0.49 -14.66 -9.91
N LEU A 354 -1.07 -14.77 -8.70
CA LEU A 354 -2.31 -15.50 -8.47
C LEU A 354 -3.42 -14.98 -9.38
N MET A 355 -3.62 -13.67 -9.39
CA MET A 355 -4.66 -13.04 -10.19
C MET A 355 -4.37 -13.18 -11.69
N GLY A 356 -3.10 -13.07 -12.11
CA GLY A 356 -2.69 -13.23 -13.51
C GLY A 356 -2.96 -14.65 -14.04
N PHE A 357 -2.55 -15.67 -13.31
CA PHE A 357 -2.81 -17.07 -13.70
C PHE A 357 -4.30 -17.42 -13.68
N LEU A 358 -5.04 -16.95 -12.68
CA LEU A 358 -6.49 -17.15 -12.67
C LEU A 358 -7.19 -16.40 -13.81
N ALA A 359 -6.74 -15.19 -14.15
CA ALA A 359 -7.31 -14.42 -15.25
C ALA A 359 -7.13 -15.12 -16.61
N ASP A 360 -6.01 -15.77 -16.85
CA ASP A 360 -5.79 -16.56 -18.07
C ASP A 360 -6.60 -17.88 -18.06
N ALA A 361 -6.88 -18.45 -16.89
CA ALA A 361 -7.64 -19.70 -16.76
C ALA A 361 -9.17 -19.51 -16.86
N ILE A 362 -9.72 -18.48 -16.20
CA ILE A 362 -11.18 -18.29 -16.02
C ILE A 362 -11.68 -16.91 -16.41
N THR A 363 -10.89 -16.09 -17.07
CA THR A 363 -11.05 -14.65 -17.37
C THR A 363 -10.83 -13.73 -16.16
N LEU A 364 -10.35 -12.52 -16.46
CA LEU A 364 -10.04 -11.52 -15.42
C LEU A 364 -11.29 -11.13 -14.60
N ARG A 365 -12.47 -11.05 -15.24
CA ARG A 365 -13.73 -10.75 -14.56
C ARG A 365 -14.00 -11.70 -13.39
N TRP A 366 -13.86 -13.01 -13.62
CA TRP A 366 -14.16 -14.01 -12.60
C TRP A 366 -13.02 -14.21 -11.61
N ALA A 367 -11.77 -13.99 -12.04
CA ALA A 367 -10.64 -13.95 -11.11
C ALA A 367 -10.83 -12.89 -10.02
N MET A 368 -11.44 -11.73 -10.34
CA MET A 368 -11.74 -10.68 -9.36
C MET A 368 -12.78 -11.07 -8.29
N LEU A 369 -13.40 -12.23 -8.36
CA LEU A 369 -14.18 -12.76 -7.24
C LEU A 369 -13.29 -13.18 -6.04
N VAL A 370 -12.00 -13.46 -6.27
CA VAL A 370 -11.06 -13.81 -5.19
C VAL A 370 -11.01 -12.71 -4.12
N PRO A 371 -10.68 -11.43 -4.42
CA PRO A 371 -10.72 -10.40 -3.40
C PRO A 371 -12.11 -10.20 -2.78
N ALA A 372 -13.20 -10.37 -3.54
CA ALA A 372 -14.55 -10.28 -3.00
C ALA A 372 -14.81 -11.36 -1.93
N VAL A 373 -14.44 -12.62 -2.21
CA VAL A 373 -14.54 -13.75 -1.27
C VAL A 373 -13.65 -13.52 -0.05
N LEU A 374 -12.43 -13.04 -0.24
CA LEU A 374 -11.51 -12.74 0.87
C LEU A 374 -12.08 -11.65 1.81
N ALA A 375 -12.76 -10.64 1.28
CA ALA A 375 -13.45 -9.64 2.11
C ALA A 375 -14.62 -10.26 2.91
N ILE A 376 -15.37 -11.20 2.34
CA ILE A 376 -16.41 -11.95 3.04
C ILE A 376 -15.80 -12.84 4.14
N ILE A 377 -14.64 -13.46 3.90
CA ILE A 377 -13.91 -14.24 4.91
C ILE A 377 -13.48 -13.33 6.07
N ILE A 378 -12.98 -12.12 5.80
CA ILE A 378 -12.67 -11.13 6.84
C ILE A 378 -13.92 -10.81 7.66
N SER A 379 -15.06 -10.59 7.01
CA SER A 379 -16.35 -10.37 7.67
C SER A 379 -16.75 -11.54 8.59
N ALA A 380 -16.68 -12.76 8.09
CA ALA A 380 -17.03 -13.98 8.84
C ALA A 380 -16.09 -14.19 10.05
N SER A 381 -14.80 -13.82 9.89
CA SER A 381 -13.78 -13.91 10.93
C SER A 381 -13.84 -12.79 11.97
N SER A 382 -14.75 -11.83 11.83
CA SER A 382 -14.90 -10.67 12.74
C SER A 382 -15.15 -11.04 14.20
N ARG A 383 -15.60 -12.28 14.48
CA ARG A 383 -15.76 -12.81 15.86
C ARG A 383 -14.44 -12.85 16.66
N ILE A 384 -13.30 -12.83 15.99
CA ILE A 384 -11.98 -12.79 16.64
C ILE A 384 -11.82 -11.51 17.49
N PHE A 385 -12.55 -10.44 17.16
CA PHE A 385 -12.51 -9.13 17.82
C PHE A 385 -13.54 -8.98 18.97
N THR A 386 -14.09 -10.07 19.50
CA THR A 386 -15.12 -10.02 20.58
C THR A 386 -14.56 -9.81 21.99
N HIS A 387 -13.26 -9.71 22.15
CA HIS A 387 -12.59 -9.64 23.45
C HIS A 387 -11.86 -8.30 23.68
N GLU A 388 -12.27 -7.25 22.96
CA GLU A 388 -11.81 -5.88 23.21
C GLU A 388 -12.68 -5.12 24.20
#